data_621213f9eabd3197ba577b9d99c7e2d5
#
_entry.id   621213f9eabd3197ba577b9d99c7e2d5
#
_cell.length_a   1.000
_cell.length_b   1.000
_cell.length_c   1.000
_cell.angle_alpha   90.00
_cell.angle_beta   90.00
_cell.angle_gamma   90.00
#
_symmetry.space_group_name_H-M   'P 1'
#
loop_
_entity.id
_entity.type
_entity.pdbx_description
1 polymer ?
#
loop_
_entity_poly.entity_id
_entity_poly.type
_entity_poly.pdbx_seq_one_letter_code
_entity_poly.pdbx_strand_id
1 'polypeptide(L)'
;VFLTGCCAFAGEADLVVPDFSTHTQSFNLLLCGIGISFLGLIYGLVEFVRVKNIKAHPLMLNVGNLIFETCKTYLIQQGKFLIALEVLIAVCIAFYFGFLQEMSVKNVLVILVASVIGILGSYGVAWFGIRMNTLANARTSFTALRNKPINILNIPLKAGMSIGVVLVSIELIVMLAILLFVPGHLAGACFIGFAIGESLGASALRVAGGIF
;
A
#
# COMPACT_ATOMS: atom_id res chain seq x y z
N VAL A 1 -12.34 -18.17 -45.15
CA VAL A 1 -12.47 -17.06 -44.19
C VAL A 1 -11.29 -17.19 -43.25
N PHE A 2 -10.20 -16.51 -43.57
CA PHE A 2 -9.01 -16.40 -42.69
C PHE A 2 -9.34 -15.46 -41.56
N LEU A 3 -9.50 -15.96 -40.34
CA LEU A 3 -9.37 -15.23 -39.13
C LEU A 3 -7.88 -14.97 -38.89
N THR A 4 -7.34 -13.93 -39.48
CA THR A 4 -6.08 -13.34 -39.02
C THR A 4 -6.32 -12.84 -37.61
N GLY A 5 -6.01 -13.65 -36.59
CA GLY A 5 -5.92 -13.25 -35.24
C GLY A 5 -4.89 -12.15 -35.15
N CYS A 6 -5.35 -10.91 -35.06
CA CYS A 6 -4.56 -9.80 -34.59
C CYS A 6 -4.20 -10.15 -33.14
N CYS A 7 -3.01 -10.74 -32.93
CA CYS A 7 -2.43 -10.81 -31.60
C CYS A 7 -2.18 -9.36 -31.20
N ALA A 8 -3.17 -8.75 -30.55
CA ALA A 8 -2.96 -7.51 -29.84
C ALA A 8 -1.99 -7.85 -28.70
N PHE A 9 -0.72 -7.59 -28.91
CA PHE A 9 0.26 -7.43 -27.85
C PHE A 9 -0.06 -6.12 -27.12
N ALA A 10 -1.22 -6.05 -26.47
CA ALA A 10 -1.54 -4.99 -25.55
C ALA A 10 -0.93 -5.37 -24.21
N GLY A 11 0.38 -5.14 -24.06
CA GLY A 11 1.03 -5.17 -22.76
C GLY A 11 0.56 -3.97 -21.93
N GLU A 12 0.50 -4.12 -20.61
CA GLU A 12 0.18 -2.99 -19.71
C GLU A 12 1.15 -1.80 -19.91
N ALA A 13 2.35 -2.05 -20.41
CA ALA A 13 3.33 -1.02 -20.76
C ALA A 13 2.91 -0.15 -21.96
N ASP A 14 2.05 -0.68 -22.86
CA ASP A 14 1.57 0.03 -24.04
C ASP A 14 0.24 0.76 -23.80
N LEU A 15 -0.23 0.78 -22.55
CA LEU A 15 -1.45 1.47 -22.17
C LEU A 15 -1.29 2.98 -22.34
N VAL A 16 -1.95 3.55 -23.34
CA VAL A 16 -2.04 4.98 -23.55
C VAL A 16 -3.29 5.50 -22.85
N VAL A 17 -3.07 6.22 -21.77
CA VAL A 17 -4.16 6.88 -21.03
C VAL A 17 -4.53 8.18 -21.73
N PRO A 18 -5.84 8.44 -21.99
CA PRO A 18 -6.25 9.72 -22.61
C PRO A 18 -5.94 10.91 -21.70
N ASP A 19 -5.64 12.03 -22.31
CA ASP A 19 -5.36 13.28 -21.58
C ASP A 19 -6.62 13.78 -20.87
N PHE A 20 -6.65 13.63 -19.56
CA PHE A 20 -7.77 14.08 -18.71
C PHE A 20 -7.86 15.61 -18.60
N SER A 21 -6.79 16.33 -18.97
CA SER A 21 -6.79 17.80 -18.99
C SER A 21 -7.80 18.40 -19.98
N THR A 22 -8.17 17.66 -21.03
CA THR A 22 -9.16 18.09 -22.04
C THR A 22 -10.59 17.82 -21.63
N HIS A 23 -10.83 16.89 -20.68
CA HIS A 23 -12.15 16.48 -20.20
C HIS A 23 -12.36 16.90 -18.75
N THR A 24 -12.86 18.11 -18.52
CA THR A 24 -13.09 18.70 -17.19
C THR A 24 -13.92 17.80 -16.27
N GLN A 25 -14.88 17.03 -16.79
CA GLN A 25 -15.69 16.11 -15.99
C GLN A 25 -14.84 14.94 -15.43
N SER A 26 -13.98 14.34 -16.26
CA SER A 26 -13.11 13.24 -15.86
C SER A 26 -12.07 13.71 -14.85
N PHE A 27 -11.50 14.89 -15.04
CA PHE A 27 -10.54 15.49 -14.10
C PHE A 27 -11.18 15.72 -12.73
N ASN A 28 -12.40 16.30 -12.69
CA ASN A 28 -13.10 16.52 -11.43
C ASN A 28 -13.46 15.20 -10.72
N LEU A 29 -13.81 14.15 -11.47
CA LEU A 29 -14.09 12.83 -10.90
C LEU A 29 -12.83 12.24 -10.23
N LEU A 30 -11.66 12.32 -10.88
CA LEU A 30 -10.40 11.86 -10.31
C LEU A 30 -10.02 12.66 -9.05
N LEU A 31 -10.24 13.98 -9.07
CA LEU A 31 -10.01 14.83 -7.90
C LEU A 31 -10.94 14.47 -6.73
N CYS A 32 -12.22 14.17 -7.00
CA CYS A 32 -13.12 13.63 -6.00
C CYS A 32 -12.64 12.28 -5.43
N GLY A 33 -12.09 11.41 -6.28
CA GLY A 33 -11.48 10.15 -5.86
C GLY A 33 -10.35 10.35 -4.85
N ILE A 34 -9.46 11.32 -5.12
CA ILE A 34 -8.41 11.71 -4.16
C ILE A 34 -9.02 12.18 -2.84
N GLY A 35 -10.05 13.04 -2.90
CA GLY A 35 -10.75 13.52 -1.71
C GLY A 35 -11.34 12.39 -0.85
N ILE A 36 -11.98 11.41 -1.49
CA ILE A 36 -12.54 10.23 -0.81
C ILE A 36 -11.42 9.38 -0.19
N SER A 37 -10.30 9.21 -0.88
CA SER A 37 -9.15 8.46 -0.36
C SER A 37 -8.53 9.15 0.87
N PHE A 38 -8.45 10.49 0.88
CA PHE A 38 -8.04 11.23 2.09
C PHE A 38 -9.01 11.03 3.26
N LEU A 39 -10.32 11.00 3.01
CA LEU A 39 -11.31 10.68 4.05
C LEU A 39 -11.10 9.26 4.60
N GLY A 40 -10.72 8.30 3.75
CA GLY A 40 -10.34 6.95 4.17
C GLY A 40 -9.13 6.94 5.11
N LEU A 41 -8.09 7.72 4.81
CA LEU A 41 -6.93 7.86 5.71
C LEU A 41 -7.32 8.47 7.07
N ILE A 42 -8.16 9.51 7.05
CA ILE A 42 -8.67 10.14 8.27
C ILE A 42 -9.48 9.14 9.09
N TYR A 43 -10.34 8.34 8.45
CA TYR A 43 -11.09 7.27 9.12
C TYR A 43 -10.15 6.27 9.82
N GLY A 44 -9.09 5.82 9.11
CA GLY A 44 -8.09 4.91 9.68
C GLY A 44 -7.40 5.49 10.91
N LEU A 45 -7.00 6.76 10.87
CA LEU A 45 -6.40 7.45 12.01
C LEU A 45 -7.37 7.64 13.17
N VAL A 46 -8.63 7.96 12.89
CA VAL A 46 -9.67 8.10 13.93
C VAL A 46 -9.90 6.78 14.66
N GLU A 47 -10.02 5.67 13.93
CA GLU A 47 -10.19 4.35 14.56
C GLU A 47 -8.93 3.93 15.34
N PHE A 48 -7.73 4.28 14.85
CA PHE A 48 -6.49 4.06 15.60
C PHE A 48 -6.52 4.78 16.96
N VAL A 49 -6.91 6.05 16.99
CA VAL A 49 -7.01 6.82 18.23
C VAL A 49 -8.10 6.25 19.14
N ARG A 50 -9.24 5.83 18.58
CA ARG A 50 -10.33 5.19 19.34
C ARG A 50 -9.86 3.90 20.01
N VAL A 51 -9.22 3.02 19.26
CA VAL A 51 -8.68 1.75 19.81
C VAL A 51 -7.61 2.03 20.86
N LYS A 52 -6.71 2.98 20.61
CA LYS A 52 -5.66 3.37 21.57
C LYS A 52 -6.24 3.86 22.92
N ASN A 53 -7.38 4.52 22.91
CA ASN A 53 -8.02 5.08 24.09
C ASN A 53 -8.86 4.07 24.89
N ILE A 54 -9.08 2.87 24.39
CA ILE A 54 -9.76 1.80 25.15
C ILE A 54 -8.89 1.41 26.33
N LYS A 55 -9.47 1.37 27.53
CA LYS A 55 -8.77 0.97 28.76
C LYS A 55 -8.36 -0.49 28.69
N ALA A 56 -7.13 -0.79 29.10
CA ALA A 56 -6.61 -2.16 29.28
C ALA A 56 -5.75 -2.22 30.54
N HIS A 57 -5.54 -3.41 31.06
CA HIS A 57 -4.71 -3.61 32.26
C HIS A 57 -3.22 -3.34 31.93
N PRO A 58 -2.45 -2.69 32.81
CA PRO A 58 -1.04 -2.35 32.53
C PRO A 58 -0.18 -3.57 32.15
N LEU A 59 -0.37 -4.72 32.79
CA LEU A 59 0.37 -5.94 32.45
C LEU A 59 0.11 -6.39 31.01
N MET A 60 -1.13 -6.31 30.52
CA MET A 60 -1.47 -6.65 29.14
C MET A 60 -0.88 -5.65 28.14
N LEU A 61 -0.82 -4.37 28.52
CA LEU A 61 -0.16 -3.34 27.69
C LEU A 61 1.35 -3.56 27.61
N ASN A 62 1.99 -4.00 28.70
CA ASN A 62 3.41 -4.34 28.70
C ASN A 62 3.72 -5.51 27.75
N VAL A 63 2.91 -6.56 27.78
CA VAL A 63 3.04 -7.69 26.84
C VAL A 63 2.79 -7.22 25.40
N GLY A 64 1.75 -6.42 25.16
CA GLY A 64 1.48 -5.85 23.85
C GLY A 64 2.61 -4.96 23.32
N ASN A 65 3.26 -4.19 24.19
CA ASN A 65 4.44 -3.39 23.82
C ASN A 65 5.66 -4.26 23.53
N LEU A 66 5.89 -5.35 24.28
CA LEU A 66 6.97 -6.28 24.00
C LEU A 66 6.80 -6.93 22.62
N ILE A 67 5.59 -7.38 22.31
CA ILE A 67 5.24 -7.91 20.98
C ILE A 67 5.51 -6.85 19.90
N PHE A 68 5.08 -5.62 20.13
CA PHE A 68 5.31 -4.53 19.17
C PHE A 68 6.79 -4.27 18.91
N GLU A 69 7.64 -4.24 19.95
CA GLU A 69 9.09 -4.03 19.78
C GLU A 69 9.74 -5.19 19.03
N THR A 70 9.30 -6.43 19.24
CA THR A 70 9.75 -7.60 18.47
C THR A 70 9.37 -7.46 16.99
N CYS A 71 8.09 -7.14 16.70
CA CYS A 71 7.61 -6.92 15.35
C CYS A 71 8.33 -5.76 14.65
N LYS A 72 8.59 -4.67 15.37
CA LYS A 72 9.33 -3.51 14.87
C LYS A 72 10.76 -3.89 14.48
N THR A 73 11.45 -4.67 15.30
CA THR A 73 12.81 -5.16 15.00
C THR A 73 12.80 -6.01 13.73
N TYR A 74 11.81 -6.91 13.61
CA TYR A 74 11.63 -7.71 12.40
C TYR A 74 11.37 -6.82 11.16
N LEU A 75 10.46 -5.84 11.24
CA LEU A 75 10.18 -4.92 10.15
C LEU A 75 11.44 -4.17 9.69
N ILE A 76 12.24 -3.67 10.62
CA ILE A 76 13.48 -2.96 10.29
C ILE A 76 14.45 -3.89 9.55
N GLN A 77 14.59 -5.14 10.01
CA GLN A 77 15.45 -6.11 9.35
C GLN A 77 14.92 -6.47 7.96
N GLN A 78 13.61 -6.67 7.84
CA GLN A 78 12.97 -6.94 6.56
C GLN A 78 13.05 -5.74 5.60
N GLY A 79 12.97 -4.51 6.12
CA GLY A 79 13.16 -3.29 5.34
C GLY A 79 14.55 -3.20 4.69
N LYS A 80 15.60 -3.64 5.37
CA LYS A 80 16.95 -3.71 4.78
C LYS A 80 17.01 -4.70 3.62
N PHE A 81 16.35 -5.85 3.78
CA PHE A 81 16.26 -6.85 2.70
C PHE A 81 15.46 -6.31 1.50
N LEU A 82 14.36 -5.60 1.76
CA LEU A 82 13.55 -4.94 0.73
C LEU A 82 14.36 -3.94 -0.08
N ILE A 83 15.20 -3.13 0.55
CA ILE A 83 16.07 -2.17 -0.15
C ILE A 83 17.05 -2.91 -1.07
N ALA A 84 17.65 -4.00 -0.61
CA ALA A 84 18.56 -4.78 -1.45
C ALA A 84 17.84 -5.39 -2.67
N LEU A 85 16.61 -5.85 -2.47
CA LEU A 85 15.79 -6.42 -3.54
C LEU A 85 15.30 -5.36 -4.52
N GLU A 86 14.94 -4.15 -4.03
CA GLU A 86 14.59 -3.01 -4.87
C GLU A 86 15.75 -2.58 -5.77
N VAL A 87 16.98 -2.57 -5.28
CA VAL A 87 18.15 -2.28 -6.11
C VAL A 87 18.25 -3.28 -7.28
N LEU A 88 18.03 -4.57 -7.03
CA LEU A 88 18.04 -5.59 -8.07
C LEU A 88 16.93 -5.36 -9.10
N ILE A 89 15.72 -5.05 -8.64
CA ILE A 89 14.57 -4.75 -9.52
C ILE A 89 14.79 -3.43 -10.27
N ALA A 90 15.35 -2.42 -9.63
CA ALA A 90 15.69 -1.16 -10.28
C ALA A 90 16.64 -1.36 -11.47
N VAL A 91 17.63 -2.27 -11.34
CA VAL A 91 18.51 -2.64 -12.45
C VAL A 91 17.71 -3.31 -13.58
N CYS A 92 16.78 -4.22 -13.26
CA CYS A 92 15.94 -4.86 -14.26
C CYS A 92 15.02 -3.87 -14.97
N ILE A 93 14.38 -2.96 -14.22
CA ILE A 93 13.53 -1.89 -14.77
C ILE A 93 14.35 -0.96 -15.68
N ALA A 94 15.52 -0.53 -15.23
CA ALA A 94 16.41 0.33 -16.00
C ALA A 94 16.89 -0.34 -17.29
N PHE A 95 17.21 -1.62 -17.23
CA PHE A 95 17.60 -2.40 -18.41
C PHE A 95 16.42 -2.56 -19.39
N TYR A 96 15.25 -2.93 -18.90
CA TYR A 96 14.07 -3.16 -19.75
C TYR A 96 13.59 -1.88 -20.42
N PHE A 97 13.30 -0.82 -19.63
CA PHE A 97 12.77 0.42 -20.18
C PHE A 97 13.84 1.32 -20.82
N GLY A 98 15.07 1.30 -20.31
CA GLY A 98 16.16 2.11 -20.84
C GLY A 98 16.83 1.50 -22.06
N PHE A 99 17.05 0.18 -22.10
CA PHE A 99 17.80 -0.47 -23.16
C PHE A 99 16.93 -1.18 -24.20
N LEU A 100 15.88 -1.91 -23.78
CA LEU A 100 15.00 -2.60 -24.72
C LEU A 100 13.94 -1.67 -25.34
N GLN A 101 13.40 -0.77 -24.56
CA GLN A 101 12.38 0.18 -25.02
C GLN A 101 12.92 1.55 -25.43
N GLU A 102 14.24 1.74 -25.36
CA GLU A 102 14.93 2.97 -25.75
C GLU A 102 14.32 4.27 -25.14
N MET A 103 13.72 4.17 -23.96
CA MET A 103 13.10 5.29 -23.27
C MET A 103 14.14 6.29 -22.77
N SER A 104 13.78 7.57 -22.75
CA SER A 104 14.62 8.62 -22.16
C SER A 104 14.92 8.33 -20.68
N VAL A 105 16.13 8.64 -20.25
CA VAL A 105 16.58 8.46 -18.85
C VAL A 105 15.62 9.12 -17.85
N LYS A 106 15.02 10.26 -18.20
CA LYS A 106 14.01 10.92 -17.37
C LYS A 106 12.77 10.05 -17.14
N ASN A 107 12.29 9.38 -18.19
CA ASN A 107 11.12 8.51 -18.10
C ASN A 107 11.39 7.29 -17.25
N VAL A 108 12.56 6.66 -17.41
CA VAL A 108 12.99 5.52 -16.57
C VAL A 108 13.08 5.93 -15.10
N LEU A 109 13.57 7.13 -14.81
CA LEU A 109 13.66 7.64 -13.45
C LEU A 109 12.28 7.82 -12.81
N VAL A 110 11.28 8.28 -13.56
CA VAL A 110 9.90 8.41 -13.06
C VAL A 110 9.31 7.02 -12.73
N ILE A 111 9.57 6.00 -13.57
CA ILE A 111 9.12 4.63 -13.31
C ILE A 111 9.78 4.06 -12.05
N LEU A 112 11.09 4.29 -11.86
CA LEU A 112 11.81 3.88 -10.66
C LEU A 112 11.26 4.56 -9.39
N VAL A 113 10.96 5.86 -9.47
CA VAL A 113 10.33 6.58 -8.36
C VAL A 113 8.96 5.97 -8.02
N ALA A 114 8.17 5.60 -9.04
CA ALA A 114 6.88 4.93 -8.82
C ALA A 114 7.05 3.58 -8.10
N SER A 115 8.09 2.78 -8.45
CA SER A 115 8.41 1.52 -7.75
C SER A 115 8.77 1.75 -6.29
N VAL A 116 9.64 2.71 -6.01
CA VAL A 116 10.02 3.07 -4.62
C VAL A 116 8.80 3.53 -3.82
N ILE A 117 7.89 4.32 -4.41
CA ILE A 117 6.64 4.73 -3.75
C ILE A 117 5.77 3.51 -3.43
N GLY A 118 5.71 2.50 -4.32
CA GLY A 118 4.99 1.25 -4.08
C GLY A 118 5.51 0.50 -2.85
N ILE A 119 6.83 0.33 -2.73
CA ILE A 119 7.45 -0.29 -1.54
C ILE A 119 7.18 0.52 -0.28
N LEU A 120 7.36 1.84 -0.33
CA LEU A 120 7.12 2.71 0.82
C LEU A 120 5.66 2.67 1.27
N GLY A 121 4.70 2.60 0.33
CA GLY A 121 3.28 2.43 0.60
C GLY A 121 3.01 1.14 1.37
N SER A 122 3.45 -0.01 0.84
CA SER A 122 3.30 -1.32 1.50
C SER A 122 3.96 -1.36 2.88
N TYR A 123 5.17 -0.83 2.99
CA TYR A 123 5.91 -0.79 4.25
C TYR A 123 5.20 0.09 5.30
N GLY A 124 4.69 1.25 4.88
CA GLY A 124 3.95 2.15 5.75
C GLY A 124 2.65 1.53 6.27
N VAL A 125 1.90 0.85 5.40
CA VAL A 125 0.68 0.11 5.77
C VAL A 125 1.00 -1.02 6.74
N ALA A 126 2.08 -1.78 6.49
CA ALA A 126 2.50 -2.85 7.40
C ALA A 126 2.89 -2.32 8.79
N TRP A 127 3.61 -1.21 8.84
CA TRP A 127 3.94 -0.55 10.10
C TRP A 127 2.70 -0.12 10.87
N PHE A 128 1.76 0.53 10.19
CA PHE A 128 0.47 0.94 10.76
C PHE A 128 -0.33 -0.29 11.24
N GLY A 129 -0.39 -1.33 10.41
CA GLY A 129 -1.12 -2.57 10.69
C GLY A 129 -0.61 -3.29 11.93
N ILE A 130 0.71 -3.46 12.06
CA ILE A 130 1.33 -4.08 13.24
C ILE A 130 1.03 -3.27 14.49
N ARG A 131 1.16 -1.94 14.42
CA ARG A 131 0.86 -1.09 15.58
C ARG A 131 -0.60 -1.16 15.98
N MET A 132 -1.51 -1.13 15.00
CA MET A 132 -2.95 -1.25 15.24
C MET A 132 -3.31 -2.61 15.84
N ASN A 133 -2.75 -3.68 15.27
CA ASN A 133 -3.05 -5.05 15.70
C ASN A 133 -2.57 -5.33 17.14
N THR A 134 -1.35 -4.95 17.49
CA THR A 134 -0.81 -5.12 18.85
C THR A 134 -1.61 -4.34 19.89
N LEU A 135 -2.07 -3.12 19.53
CA LEU A 135 -2.96 -2.34 20.39
C LEU A 135 -4.34 -2.99 20.55
N ALA A 136 -4.91 -3.51 19.47
CA ALA A 136 -6.22 -4.17 19.49
C ALA A 136 -6.19 -5.46 20.28
N ASN A 137 -5.16 -6.29 20.10
CA ASN A 137 -5.02 -7.58 20.81
C ASN A 137 -5.03 -7.44 22.34
N ALA A 138 -4.22 -6.53 22.88
CA ALA A 138 -4.17 -6.26 24.32
C ALA A 138 -5.52 -5.82 24.87
N ARG A 139 -6.29 -5.06 24.12
CA ARG A 139 -7.61 -4.53 24.53
C ARG A 139 -8.72 -5.54 24.36
N THR A 140 -8.66 -6.34 23.33
CA THR A 140 -9.60 -7.46 23.11
C THR A 140 -9.47 -8.47 24.24
N SER A 141 -8.26 -8.86 24.60
CA SER A 141 -7.99 -9.80 25.71
C SER A 141 -8.50 -9.25 27.05
N PHE A 142 -8.31 -7.97 27.32
CA PHE A 142 -8.85 -7.36 28.54
C PHE A 142 -10.38 -7.27 28.55
N THR A 143 -10.99 -7.02 27.39
CA THR A 143 -12.45 -6.95 27.25
C THR A 143 -13.08 -8.31 27.39
N ALA A 144 -12.39 -9.38 27.02
CA ALA A 144 -12.84 -10.77 27.19
C ALA A 144 -13.09 -11.11 28.66
N LEU A 145 -12.31 -10.57 29.59
CA LEU A 145 -12.51 -10.77 31.02
C LEU A 145 -13.83 -10.15 31.55
N ARG A 146 -14.45 -9.24 30.78
CA ARG A 146 -15.69 -8.56 31.17
C ARG A 146 -16.97 -9.24 30.68
N ASN A 147 -16.87 -10.39 30.02
CA ASN A 147 -18.00 -11.20 29.50
C ASN A 147 -18.99 -10.42 28.61
N LYS A 148 -18.50 -9.47 27.80
CA LYS A 148 -19.31 -8.73 26.81
C LYS A 148 -18.93 -9.15 25.41
N PRO A 149 -19.58 -10.18 24.80
CA PRO A 149 -19.14 -10.78 23.54
C PRO A 149 -19.12 -9.81 22.36
N ILE A 150 -20.07 -8.87 22.30
CA ILE A 150 -20.14 -7.87 21.23
C ILE A 150 -18.89 -6.97 21.23
N ASN A 151 -18.41 -6.57 22.39
CA ASN A 151 -17.24 -5.70 22.48
C ASN A 151 -15.94 -6.43 22.11
N ILE A 152 -15.87 -7.74 22.41
CA ILE A 152 -14.74 -8.59 22.03
C ILE A 152 -14.60 -8.69 20.52
N LEU A 153 -15.73 -8.79 19.79
CA LEU A 153 -15.73 -8.85 18.32
C LEU A 153 -15.48 -7.49 17.69
N ASN A 154 -16.05 -6.41 18.23
CA ASN A 154 -15.98 -5.09 17.63
C ASN A 154 -14.57 -4.50 17.59
N ILE A 155 -13.72 -4.79 18.59
CA ILE A 155 -12.35 -4.22 18.62
C ILE A 155 -11.50 -4.74 17.46
N PRO A 156 -11.32 -6.07 17.26
CA PRO A 156 -10.53 -6.58 16.15
C PRO A 156 -11.16 -6.29 14.79
N LEU A 157 -12.51 -6.30 14.69
CA LEU A 157 -13.20 -5.97 13.47
C LEU A 157 -12.90 -4.52 13.02
N LYS A 158 -13.01 -3.54 13.91
CA LYS A 158 -12.69 -2.15 13.62
C LYS A 158 -11.21 -1.96 13.32
N ALA A 159 -10.33 -2.66 14.00
CA ALA A 159 -8.90 -2.64 13.72
C ALA A 159 -8.62 -3.14 12.30
N GLY A 160 -9.16 -4.29 11.92
CA GLY A 160 -8.99 -4.84 10.58
C GLY A 160 -9.57 -3.95 9.48
N MET A 161 -10.79 -3.43 9.68
CA MET A 161 -11.41 -2.47 8.74
C MET A 161 -10.56 -1.21 8.59
N SER A 162 -10.03 -0.68 9.67
CA SER A 162 -9.16 0.50 9.65
C SER A 162 -7.90 0.27 8.80
N ILE A 163 -7.23 -0.87 8.98
CA ILE A 163 -6.04 -1.24 8.21
C ILE A 163 -6.38 -1.39 6.72
N GLY A 164 -7.48 -2.09 6.40
CA GLY A 164 -7.92 -2.29 5.03
C GLY A 164 -8.29 -0.99 4.32
N VAL A 165 -9.00 -0.08 5.00
CA VAL A 165 -9.33 1.24 4.44
C VAL A 165 -8.08 2.08 4.21
N VAL A 166 -7.11 2.07 5.13
CA VAL A 166 -5.83 2.79 4.96
C VAL A 166 -5.06 2.24 3.77
N LEU A 167 -4.98 0.91 3.61
CA LEU A 167 -4.32 0.26 2.46
C LEU A 167 -4.92 0.74 1.15
N VAL A 168 -6.23 0.55 0.97
CA VAL A 168 -6.92 0.94 -0.26
C VAL A 168 -6.83 2.45 -0.52
N SER A 169 -6.85 3.27 0.53
CA SER A 169 -6.73 4.73 0.40
C SER A 169 -5.35 5.15 -0.11
N ILE A 170 -4.27 4.56 0.40
CA ILE A 170 -2.90 4.85 -0.05
C ILE A 170 -2.74 4.42 -1.51
N GLU A 171 -3.18 3.21 -1.85
CA GLU A 171 -3.12 2.68 -3.21
C GLU A 171 -3.85 3.57 -4.21
N LEU A 172 -5.11 3.95 -3.90
CA LEU A 172 -5.90 4.84 -4.73
C LEU A 172 -5.25 6.23 -4.88
N ILE A 173 -4.70 6.81 -3.82
CA ILE A 173 -4.03 8.11 -3.91
C ILE A 173 -2.87 8.05 -4.89
N VAL A 174 -2.04 7.02 -4.82
CA VAL A 174 -0.87 6.87 -5.70
C VAL A 174 -1.31 6.62 -7.14
N MET A 175 -2.27 5.71 -7.36
CA MET A 175 -2.80 5.45 -8.71
C MET A 175 -3.42 6.70 -9.34
N LEU A 176 -4.23 7.44 -8.59
CA LEU A 176 -4.85 8.69 -9.05
C LEU A 176 -3.80 9.78 -9.29
N ALA A 177 -2.76 9.84 -8.46
CA ALA A 177 -1.65 10.77 -8.67
C ALA A 177 -0.87 10.44 -9.95
N ILE A 178 -0.60 9.17 -10.25
CA ILE A 178 0.02 8.76 -11.51
C ILE A 178 -0.87 9.20 -12.69
N LEU A 179 -2.18 8.97 -12.64
CA LEU A 179 -3.10 9.36 -13.70
C LEU A 179 -3.17 10.87 -13.94
N LEU A 180 -3.02 11.68 -12.89
CA LEU A 180 -3.16 13.14 -12.98
C LEU A 180 -1.86 13.84 -13.34
N PHE A 181 -0.71 13.33 -12.86
CA PHE A 181 0.57 14.06 -12.96
C PHE A 181 1.54 13.45 -13.98
N VAL A 182 1.35 12.18 -14.36
CA VAL A 182 2.24 11.50 -15.31
C VAL A 182 1.63 11.60 -16.71
N PRO A 183 2.45 11.91 -17.76
CA PRO A 183 1.98 11.90 -19.14
C PRO A 183 1.35 10.56 -19.53
N GLY A 184 0.24 10.58 -20.28
CA GLY A 184 -0.57 9.39 -20.58
C GLY A 184 0.20 8.23 -21.23
N HIS A 185 1.23 8.52 -22.04
CA HIS A 185 2.09 7.50 -22.65
C HIS A 185 3.05 6.81 -21.67
N LEU A 186 3.28 7.41 -20.50
CA LEU A 186 4.17 6.87 -19.46
C LEU A 186 3.39 6.24 -18.30
N ALA A 187 2.10 6.52 -18.21
CA ALA A 187 1.26 6.09 -17.09
C ALA A 187 1.24 4.56 -16.93
N GLY A 188 1.15 3.81 -18.03
CA GLY A 188 1.19 2.34 -18.01
C GLY A 188 2.49 1.80 -17.42
N ALA A 189 3.62 2.31 -17.86
CA ALA A 189 4.93 1.91 -17.33
C ALA A 189 5.09 2.28 -15.84
N CYS A 190 4.55 3.42 -15.41
CA CYS A 190 4.56 3.83 -14.01
C CYS A 190 3.65 2.95 -13.14
N PHE A 191 2.49 2.51 -13.65
CA PHE A 191 1.64 1.54 -12.96
C PHE A 191 2.35 0.21 -12.76
N ILE A 192 3.06 -0.29 -13.79
CA ILE A 192 3.86 -1.51 -13.66
C ILE A 192 4.94 -1.32 -12.59
N GLY A 193 5.70 -0.22 -12.63
CA GLY A 193 6.71 0.07 -11.62
C GLY A 193 6.13 0.10 -10.20
N PHE A 194 5.03 0.82 -10.00
CA PHE A 194 4.32 0.89 -8.72
C PHE A 194 3.83 -0.48 -8.26
N ALA A 195 3.17 -1.25 -9.13
CA ALA A 195 2.64 -2.59 -8.81
C ALA A 195 3.75 -3.59 -8.44
N ILE A 196 4.90 -3.54 -9.12
CA ILE A 196 6.07 -4.36 -8.79
C ILE A 196 6.57 -4.00 -7.38
N GLY A 197 6.75 -2.71 -7.09
CA GLY A 197 7.20 -2.24 -5.79
C GLY A 197 6.24 -2.62 -4.66
N GLU A 198 4.94 -2.41 -4.86
CA GLU A 198 3.90 -2.77 -3.89
C GLU A 198 3.85 -4.29 -3.64
N SER A 199 3.83 -5.08 -4.70
CA SER A 199 3.81 -6.55 -4.63
C SER A 199 5.04 -7.10 -3.92
N LEU A 200 6.22 -6.53 -4.19
CA LEU A 200 7.46 -6.88 -3.52
C LEU A 200 7.38 -6.60 -2.03
N GLY A 201 6.95 -5.39 -1.65
CA GLY A 201 6.75 -4.99 -0.27
C GLY A 201 5.75 -5.90 0.44
N ALA A 202 4.60 -6.15 -0.16
CA ALA A 202 3.55 -7.01 0.39
C ALA A 202 4.04 -8.46 0.57
N SER A 203 4.74 -9.04 -0.42
CA SER A 203 5.26 -10.41 -0.36
C SER A 203 6.29 -10.60 0.76
N ALA A 204 7.23 -9.67 0.87
CA ALA A 204 8.27 -9.74 1.89
C ALA A 204 7.71 -9.52 3.31
N LEU A 205 6.69 -8.67 3.45
CA LEU A 205 6.05 -8.37 4.74
C LEU A 205 4.99 -9.40 5.15
N ARG A 206 4.53 -10.24 4.21
CA ARG A 206 3.54 -11.30 4.47
C ARG A 206 4.00 -12.27 5.55
N VAL A 207 5.28 -12.57 5.61
CA VAL A 207 5.87 -13.44 6.64
C VAL A 207 5.69 -12.83 8.03
N ALA A 208 5.88 -11.51 8.17
CA ALA A 208 5.64 -10.81 9.43
C ALA A 208 4.19 -10.95 9.89
N GLY A 209 3.22 -10.77 8.99
CA GLY A 209 1.79 -10.89 9.30
C GLY A 209 1.36 -12.32 9.67
N GLY A 210 2.07 -13.34 9.16
CA GLY A 210 1.78 -14.75 9.48
C GLY A 210 2.36 -15.22 10.81
N ILE A 211 3.39 -14.54 11.32
CA ILE A 211 4.04 -14.89 12.60
C ILE A 211 3.34 -14.19 13.77
N PHE A 212 2.78 -13.02 13.56
CA PHE A 212 2.20 -12.16 14.58
C PHE A 212 0.70 -11.93 14.42
#